data_32f89acda619ee1fcda13dfab0fb0e13
#
_entry.id   32f89acda619ee1fcda13dfab0fb0e13
#
_cell.length_a   1.000
_cell.length_b   1.000
_cell.length_c   1.000
_cell.angle_alpha   90.00
_cell.angle_beta   90.00
_cell.angle_gamma   90.00
#
_symmetry.space_group_name_H-M   'P 1'
#
loop_
_entity.id
_entity.type
_entity.pdbx_description
1 polymer ?
#
loop_
_entity_poly.entity_id
_entity_poly.type
_entity_poly.pdbx_seq_one_letter_code
_entity_poly.pdbx_strand_id
1 'polypeptide(L)'
;MAYKHIQIPEDGERITIQNGVLQVPDQPIIGFIEGDGTGPDIWRAARPVLDAAVEKAYGGKRKIAWAEIYAGEKANQVYGEPVWLPEETLDFIREYLVAIKGPLTTPVGGGIRSINVALRQELDLYACVRPVRWFKGVPSPVKHPELVNMVIFRENTEDIYAGIEWPAGSEEVQKALDFLKREFPKAYAKIRFPETSGIGIKPVSKEGTERLVDAAIAYAIKEDLPSVTLVHKGNIMKFTEGAFREWGYALAREKYGATPLDGGPWHVLKNPRTGREIVIKDMIADNFLQQILLRPDEYSVIATLNLNGDYISDALAAQVGGIGIAPGANINYQTGHAVFEATHGTAPKYAGQDKVNPSSVILSGEMMLRYMGWNEAADLIIQAMERTIAKGLVTYDFHRLLQAEGKPATLLRTSEFGRALIEHM
;
A
#
# COMPACT_ATOMS: atom_id res chain seq x y z
N MET A 1 3.83 28.51 0.20
CA MET A 1 5.22 28.80 0.72
C MET A 1 6.18 28.82 -0.46
N ALA A 2 7.30 29.53 -0.37
CA ALA A 2 8.34 29.44 -1.41
C ALA A 2 9.23 28.23 -1.06
N TYR A 3 9.23 27.24 -1.91
CA TYR A 3 10.10 26.07 -1.80
C TYR A 3 11.53 26.45 -2.19
N LYS A 4 12.53 25.93 -1.48
CA LYS A 4 13.94 26.22 -1.73
C LYS A 4 14.53 25.30 -2.81
N HIS A 5 14.16 24.02 -2.77
CA HIS A 5 14.71 23.00 -3.65
C HIS A 5 13.67 22.38 -4.59
N ILE A 6 12.39 22.50 -4.27
CA ILE A 6 11.29 21.96 -5.09
C ILE A 6 10.85 23.03 -6.08
N GLN A 7 10.81 22.65 -7.37
CA GLN A 7 10.31 23.52 -8.44
C GLN A 7 8.85 23.16 -8.74
N ILE A 8 7.96 24.13 -8.58
CA ILE A 8 6.55 23.97 -8.87
C ILE A 8 6.32 24.25 -10.36
N PRO A 9 5.68 23.32 -11.13
CA PRO A 9 5.32 23.57 -12.53
C PRO A 9 4.39 24.77 -12.67
N GLU A 10 4.71 25.68 -13.59
CA GLU A 10 3.93 26.90 -13.84
C GLU A 10 2.59 26.62 -14.51
N ASP A 11 2.50 25.52 -15.27
CA ASP A 11 1.33 25.10 -16.04
C ASP A 11 0.40 24.14 -15.27
N GLY A 12 0.64 23.95 -13.97
CA GLY A 12 -0.13 23.03 -13.13
C GLY A 12 -1.03 23.73 -12.12
N GLU A 13 -2.05 23.02 -11.67
CA GLU A 13 -2.99 23.45 -10.66
C GLU A 13 -3.05 22.46 -9.49
N ARG A 14 -3.45 22.95 -8.30
CA ARG A 14 -3.57 22.11 -7.09
C ARG A 14 -4.80 21.22 -7.14
N ILE A 15 -4.66 19.98 -6.71
CA ILE A 15 -5.78 19.17 -6.27
C ILE A 15 -6.26 19.73 -4.94
N THR A 16 -7.58 19.86 -4.78
CA THR A 16 -8.20 20.26 -3.51
C THR A 16 -9.25 19.25 -3.07
N ILE A 17 -9.71 19.34 -1.83
CA ILE A 17 -10.79 18.50 -1.31
C ILE A 17 -11.93 19.40 -0.82
N GLN A 18 -13.16 19.09 -1.24
CA GLN A 18 -14.37 19.79 -0.81
C GLN A 18 -15.42 18.77 -0.39
N ASN A 19 -15.91 18.87 0.82
CA ASN A 19 -16.90 17.93 1.38
C ASN A 19 -16.51 16.45 1.24
N GLY A 20 -15.22 16.16 1.44
CA GLY A 20 -14.68 14.79 1.32
C GLY A 20 -14.49 14.29 -0.12
N VAL A 21 -14.69 15.13 -1.12
CA VAL A 21 -14.53 14.79 -2.55
C VAL A 21 -13.35 15.57 -3.13
N LEU A 22 -12.44 14.86 -3.78
CA LEU A 22 -11.33 15.47 -4.50
C LEU A 22 -11.83 16.31 -5.68
N GLN A 23 -11.28 17.51 -5.81
CA GLN A 23 -11.42 18.37 -6.98
C GLN A 23 -10.11 18.30 -7.76
N VAL A 24 -10.12 17.56 -8.85
CA VAL A 24 -8.93 17.30 -9.67
C VAL A 24 -9.02 18.18 -10.92
N PRO A 25 -8.09 19.13 -11.11
CA PRO A 25 -8.03 19.94 -12.32
C PRO A 25 -7.55 19.13 -13.54
N ASP A 26 -7.64 19.71 -14.72
CA ASP A 26 -7.16 19.04 -15.94
C ASP A 26 -5.62 18.92 -16.01
N GLN A 27 -4.91 19.77 -15.26
CA GLN A 27 -3.44 19.73 -15.15
C GLN A 27 -3.02 19.71 -13.68
N PRO A 28 -3.27 18.61 -12.95
CA PRO A 28 -2.93 18.52 -11.53
C PRO A 28 -1.42 18.48 -11.32
N ILE A 29 -0.93 19.23 -10.33
CA ILE A 29 0.43 19.11 -9.84
C ILE A 29 0.53 17.87 -8.98
N ILE A 30 1.38 16.92 -9.37
CA ILE A 30 1.63 15.67 -8.65
C ILE A 30 3.11 15.61 -8.26
N GLY A 31 3.38 15.37 -6.99
CA GLY A 31 4.73 15.12 -6.51
C GLY A 31 5.25 13.75 -6.93
N PHE A 32 6.54 13.65 -7.29
CA PHE A 32 7.18 12.36 -7.44
C PHE A 32 8.51 12.30 -6.71
N ILE A 33 8.79 11.14 -6.13
CA ILE A 33 10.08 10.79 -5.56
C ILE A 33 10.62 9.62 -6.38
N GLU A 34 11.74 9.80 -7.08
CA GLU A 34 12.33 8.70 -7.88
C GLU A 34 12.63 7.47 -7.01
N GLY A 35 13.08 7.70 -5.78
CA GLY A 35 13.54 6.67 -4.87
C GLY A 35 15.02 6.36 -5.00
N ASP A 36 15.47 5.40 -4.21
CA ASP A 36 16.87 4.97 -4.11
C ASP A 36 17.10 3.66 -4.89
N GLY A 37 18.36 3.31 -5.11
CA GLY A 37 18.73 2.07 -5.79
C GLY A 37 18.14 1.96 -7.19
N THR A 38 17.21 1.03 -7.40
CA THR A 38 16.50 0.86 -8.69
C THR A 38 15.41 1.88 -8.95
N GLY A 39 15.10 2.75 -7.99
CA GLY A 39 14.05 3.77 -8.09
C GLY A 39 14.13 4.61 -9.36
N PRO A 40 15.28 5.23 -9.68
CA PRO A 40 15.43 6.02 -10.92
C PRO A 40 15.18 5.22 -12.19
N ASP A 41 15.59 3.95 -12.25
CA ASP A 41 15.36 3.08 -13.42
C ASP A 41 13.86 2.82 -13.64
N ILE A 42 13.15 2.45 -12.58
CA ILE A 42 11.72 2.13 -12.70
C ILE A 42 10.87 3.38 -12.92
N TRP A 43 11.24 4.53 -12.33
CA TRP A 43 10.52 5.78 -12.55
C TRP A 43 10.68 6.29 -13.99
N ARG A 44 11.89 6.19 -14.54
CA ARG A 44 12.18 6.54 -15.94
C ARG A 44 11.34 5.73 -16.93
N ALA A 45 11.02 4.47 -16.59
CA ALA A 45 10.13 3.66 -17.40
C ALA A 45 8.65 3.95 -17.15
N ALA A 46 8.27 4.21 -15.89
CA ALA A 46 6.88 4.37 -15.47
C ALA A 46 6.26 5.70 -15.92
N ARG A 47 6.96 6.81 -15.72
CA ARG A 47 6.44 8.14 -16.07
C ARG A 47 5.93 8.24 -17.51
N PRO A 48 6.67 7.82 -18.54
CA PRO A 48 6.18 7.84 -19.92
C PRO A 48 4.92 6.99 -20.15
N VAL A 49 4.77 5.89 -19.42
CA VAL A 49 3.57 5.03 -19.48
C VAL A 49 2.36 5.76 -18.93
N LEU A 50 2.50 6.43 -17.78
CA LEU A 50 1.43 7.22 -17.16
C LEU A 50 1.03 8.39 -18.06
N ASP A 51 2.00 9.14 -18.57
CA ASP A 51 1.77 10.28 -19.47
C ASP A 51 1.07 9.82 -20.77
N ALA A 52 1.51 8.72 -21.37
CA ALA A 52 0.90 8.15 -22.58
C ALA A 52 -0.54 7.68 -22.36
N ALA A 53 -0.82 7.08 -21.22
CA ALA A 53 -2.18 6.65 -20.87
C ALA A 53 -3.13 7.85 -20.75
N VAL A 54 -2.69 8.91 -20.08
CA VAL A 54 -3.46 10.15 -19.94
C VAL A 54 -3.68 10.83 -21.29
N GLU A 55 -2.62 10.97 -22.10
CA GLU A 55 -2.71 11.56 -23.44
C GLU A 55 -3.69 10.78 -24.33
N LYS A 56 -3.59 9.45 -24.35
CA LYS A 56 -4.45 8.59 -25.15
C LYS A 56 -5.91 8.61 -24.70
N ALA A 57 -6.15 8.63 -23.38
CA ALA A 57 -7.51 8.62 -22.83
C ALA A 57 -8.23 9.95 -23.07
N TYR A 58 -7.53 11.09 -23.04
CA TYR A 58 -8.16 12.41 -23.00
C TYR A 58 -7.77 13.32 -24.19
N GLY A 59 -6.93 12.85 -25.11
CA GLY A 59 -6.58 13.57 -26.34
C GLY A 59 -5.95 14.93 -26.07
N GLY A 60 -5.05 15.04 -25.11
CA GLY A 60 -4.36 16.26 -24.73
C GLY A 60 -5.15 17.24 -23.85
N LYS A 61 -6.42 16.93 -23.52
CA LYS A 61 -7.23 17.79 -22.62
C LYS A 61 -6.76 17.72 -21.17
N ARG A 62 -6.15 16.60 -20.79
CA ARG A 62 -5.59 16.40 -19.46
C ARG A 62 -4.11 16.05 -19.54
N LYS A 63 -3.35 16.53 -18.55
CA LYS A 63 -1.91 16.30 -18.46
C LYS A 63 -1.47 16.39 -17.00
N ILE A 64 -0.59 15.51 -16.54
CA ILE A 64 -0.01 15.61 -15.19
C ILE A 64 1.15 16.63 -15.23
N ALA A 65 1.12 17.61 -14.33
CA ALA A 65 2.22 18.52 -14.07
C ALA A 65 3.09 17.92 -12.95
N TRP A 66 4.20 17.28 -13.33
CA TRP A 66 5.07 16.58 -12.41
C TRP A 66 6.02 17.53 -11.67
N ALA A 67 6.06 17.45 -10.33
CA ALA A 67 6.99 18.15 -9.47
C ALA A 67 7.91 17.13 -8.77
N GLU A 68 9.22 17.25 -8.94
CA GLU A 68 10.15 16.39 -8.20
C GLU A 68 10.25 16.86 -6.76
N ILE A 69 10.00 15.95 -5.83
CA ILE A 69 10.19 16.11 -4.39
C ILE A 69 11.17 15.06 -3.88
N TYR A 70 11.81 15.28 -2.77
CA TYR A 70 12.99 14.54 -2.39
C TYR A 70 12.81 13.78 -1.07
N ALA A 71 13.25 12.53 -1.05
CA ALA A 71 13.43 11.71 0.13
C ALA A 71 14.56 10.69 -0.14
N GLY A 72 15.10 10.07 0.92
CA GLY A 72 16.15 9.08 0.82
C GLY A 72 17.53 9.66 0.51
N GLU A 73 18.33 8.90 -0.20
CA GLU A 73 19.71 9.27 -0.55
C GLU A 73 19.79 10.53 -1.43
N LYS A 74 18.87 10.68 -2.36
CA LYS A 74 18.80 11.86 -3.24
C LYS A 74 18.51 13.13 -2.46
N ALA A 75 17.71 13.08 -1.39
CA ALA A 75 17.49 14.23 -0.53
C ALA A 75 18.79 14.70 0.11
N ASN A 76 19.60 13.79 0.66
CA ASN A 76 20.90 14.14 1.22
C ASN A 76 21.80 14.87 0.21
N GLN A 77 21.78 14.45 -1.06
CA GLN A 77 22.58 15.08 -2.12
C GLN A 77 22.08 16.49 -2.49
N VAL A 78 20.75 16.64 -2.64
CA VAL A 78 20.12 17.90 -3.04
C VAL A 78 20.23 18.97 -1.96
N TYR A 79 20.03 18.58 -0.70
CA TYR A 79 20.07 19.50 0.45
C TYR A 79 21.49 19.75 0.97
N GLY A 80 22.46 18.91 0.60
CA GLY A 80 23.87 19.03 1.01
C GLY A 80 24.12 18.67 2.47
N GLU A 81 23.19 18.00 3.12
CA GLU A 81 23.25 17.55 4.52
C GLU A 81 22.45 16.25 4.68
N PRO A 82 22.68 15.46 5.74
CA PRO A 82 21.97 14.19 5.94
C PRO A 82 20.52 14.43 6.39
N VAL A 83 19.65 14.75 5.44
CA VAL A 83 18.21 14.95 5.61
C VAL A 83 17.43 13.94 4.77
N TRP A 84 17.12 12.80 5.38
CA TRP A 84 16.46 11.68 4.69
C TRP A 84 14.99 11.95 4.31
N LEU A 85 14.31 12.79 5.05
CA LEU A 85 12.94 13.23 4.77
C LEU A 85 12.84 14.73 5.07
N PRO A 86 13.05 15.59 4.06
CA PRO A 86 12.95 17.03 4.23
C PRO A 86 11.54 17.48 4.61
N GLU A 87 11.42 18.45 5.51
CA GLU A 87 10.13 19.07 5.82
C GLU A 87 9.46 19.68 4.59
N GLU A 88 10.26 20.21 3.67
CA GLU A 88 9.79 20.76 2.39
C GLU A 88 9.03 19.72 1.55
N THR A 89 9.41 18.45 1.61
CA THR A 89 8.68 17.33 0.97
C THR A 89 7.34 17.06 1.65
N LEU A 90 7.32 17.06 2.98
CA LEU A 90 6.08 16.93 3.75
C LEU A 90 5.12 18.10 3.49
N ASP A 91 5.64 19.32 3.49
CA ASP A 91 4.85 20.53 3.19
C ASP A 91 4.29 20.50 1.77
N PHE A 92 5.07 20.03 0.79
CA PHE A 92 4.57 19.84 -0.56
C PHE A 92 3.36 18.88 -0.58
N ILE A 93 3.48 17.71 0.07
CA ILE A 93 2.37 16.73 0.07
C ILE A 93 1.17 17.28 0.84
N ARG A 94 1.38 18.02 1.94
CA ARG A 94 0.29 18.70 2.68
C ARG A 94 -0.44 19.71 1.80
N GLU A 95 0.27 20.39 0.93
CA GLU A 95 -0.28 21.44 0.05
C GLU A 95 -0.91 20.89 -1.23
N TYR A 96 -0.31 19.89 -1.88
CA TYR A 96 -0.71 19.36 -3.20
C TYR A 96 -1.45 18.02 -3.14
N LEU A 97 -1.56 17.40 -1.97
CA LEU A 97 -2.31 16.20 -1.60
C LEU A 97 -1.78 14.88 -2.18
N VAL A 98 -1.36 14.83 -3.43
CA VAL A 98 -1.05 13.58 -4.13
C VAL A 98 0.41 13.51 -4.54
N ALA A 99 1.04 12.37 -4.24
CA ALA A 99 2.38 12.05 -4.68
C ALA A 99 2.53 10.56 -5.04
N ILE A 100 3.56 10.25 -5.83
CA ILE A 100 3.98 8.90 -6.15
C ILE A 100 5.47 8.75 -5.88
N LYS A 101 5.90 7.58 -5.38
CA LYS A 101 7.30 7.35 -5.04
C LYS A 101 7.81 5.97 -5.40
N GLY A 102 9.09 5.89 -5.70
CA GLY A 102 9.86 4.66 -5.76
C GLY A 102 10.29 4.16 -4.37
N PRO A 103 11.07 3.08 -4.32
CA PRO A 103 11.58 2.51 -3.07
C PRO A 103 12.57 3.46 -2.39
N LEU A 104 12.61 3.45 -1.05
CA LEU A 104 13.51 4.28 -0.26
C LEU A 104 14.38 3.41 0.63
N THR A 105 15.65 3.80 0.77
CA THR A 105 16.61 3.18 1.68
C THR A 105 16.25 3.54 3.13
N THR A 106 16.20 2.53 4.00
CA THR A 106 16.12 2.75 5.44
C THR A 106 17.53 2.98 5.98
N PRO A 107 17.84 4.16 6.56
CA PRO A 107 19.17 4.43 7.09
C PRO A 107 19.51 3.48 8.24
N VAL A 108 20.73 2.97 8.26
CA VAL A 108 21.26 2.15 9.36
C VAL A 108 21.81 3.08 10.44
N GLY A 109 21.12 3.17 11.56
CA GLY A 109 21.47 4.08 12.68
C GLY A 109 20.85 5.48 12.56
N GLY A 110 20.81 6.25 13.66
CA GLY A 110 20.40 7.66 13.60
C GLY A 110 18.93 7.98 13.87
N GLY A 111 18.17 7.11 14.55
CA GLY A 111 16.87 7.49 15.12
C GLY A 111 15.67 7.39 14.17
N ILE A 112 15.86 7.38 12.86
CA ILE A 112 14.78 7.14 11.89
C ILE A 112 14.67 5.64 11.64
N ARG A 113 13.55 5.02 12.05
CA ARG A 113 13.33 3.58 11.85
C ARG A 113 13.07 3.23 10.39
N SER A 114 12.26 4.03 9.70
CA SER A 114 11.94 3.89 8.28
C SER A 114 11.38 5.20 7.75
N ILE A 115 11.87 5.67 6.61
CA ILE A 115 11.35 6.87 5.93
C ILE A 115 9.89 6.63 5.50
N ASN A 116 9.54 5.43 5.06
CA ASN A 116 8.18 5.07 4.69
C ASN A 116 7.22 5.18 5.89
N VAL A 117 7.64 4.67 7.05
CA VAL A 117 6.85 4.78 8.29
C VAL A 117 6.69 6.23 8.70
N ALA A 118 7.76 7.04 8.64
CA ALA A 118 7.71 8.46 8.94
C ALA A 118 6.72 9.21 8.04
N LEU A 119 6.76 9.00 6.72
CA LEU A 119 5.79 9.58 5.77
C LEU A 119 4.34 9.26 6.14
N ARG A 120 4.07 7.99 6.48
CA ARG A 120 2.72 7.54 6.84
C ARG A 120 2.21 8.16 8.13
N GLN A 121 3.09 8.32 9.12
CA GLN A 121 2.77 8.91 10.42
C GLN A 121 2.63 10.43 10.34
N GLU A 122 3.59 11.13 9.73
CA GLU A 122 3.62 12.59 9.62
C GLU A 122 2.45 13.17 8.80
N LEU A 123 1.97 12.42 7.82
CA LEU A 123 0.84 12.79 6.97
C LEU A 123 -0.47 12.08 7.36
N ASP A 124 -0.45 11.30 8.44
CA ASP A 124 -1.58 10.49 8.92
C ASP A 124 -2.25 9.66 7.80
N LEU A 125 -1.44 9.01 6.99
CA LEU A 125 -1.90 8.15 5.89
C LEU A 125 -2.37 6.80 6.45
N TYR A 126 -3.53 6.78 7.07
CA TYR A 126 -4.00 5.68 7.91
C TYR A 126 -4.37 4.40 7.18
N ALA A 127 -4.66 4.46 5.88
CA ALA A 127 -5.01 3.29 5.08
C ALA A 127 -3.91 2.97 4.07
N CYS A 128 -3.23 1.84 4.25
CA CYS A 128 -2.36 1.25 3.24
C CYS A 128 -3.22 0.31 2.37
N VAL A 129 -3.36 0.65 1.10
CA VAL A 129 -4.22 -0.06 0.15
C VAL A 129 -3.34 -0.81 -0.84
N ARG A 130 -3.46 -2.13 -0.88
CA ARG A 130 -2.66 -3.02 -1.72
C ARG A 130 -3.54 -3.98 -2.51
N PRO A 131 -3.90 -3.67 -3.76
CA PRO A 131 -4.57 -4.60 -4.66
C PRO A 131 -3.64 -5.75 -5.04
N VAL A 132 -4.18 -6.96 -5.06
CA VAL A 132 -3.48 -8.16 -5.51
C VAL A 132 -4.33 -8.85 -6.55
N ARG A 133 -3.84 -8.92 -7.79
CA ARG A 133 -4.46 -9.62 -8.90
C ARG A 133 -3.43 -10.29 -9.78
N TRP A 134 -3.80 -11.38 -10.40
CA TRP A 134 -2.95 -12.06 -11.36
C TRP A 134 -3.19 -11.54 -12.78
N PHE A 135 -2.11 -11.37 -13.55
CA PHE A 135 -2.16 -11.09 -14.98
C PHE A 135 -1.86 -12.36 -15.75
N LYS A 136 -2.68 -12.66 -16.75
CA LYS A 136 -2.54 -13.89 -17.56
C LYS A 136 -1.15 -13.96 -18.19
N GLY A 137 -0.43 -15.05 -17.92
CA GLY A 137 0.93 -15.27 -18.40
C GLY A 137 2.02 -15.02 -17.37
N VAL A 138 1.70 -14.41 -16.24
CA VAL A 138 2.64 -14.26 -15.11
C VAL A 138 2.87 -15.64 -14.47
N PRO A 139 4.13 -16.05 -14.25
CA PRO A 139 4.41 -17.30 -13.53
C PRO A 139 3.94 -17.20 -12.08
N SER A 140 3.40 -18.30 -11.55
CA SER A 140 2.85 -18.36 -10.21
C SER A 140 3.20 -19.68 -9.53
N PRO A 141 3.46 -19.68 -8.20
CA PRO A 141 3.67 -20.89 -7.42
C PRO A 141 2.38 -21.63 -7.08
N VAL A 142 1.21 -21.02 -7.30
CA VAL A 142 -0.10 -21.65 -7.04
C VAL A 142 -0.75 -22.17 -8.33
N LYS A 143 -1.65 -23.15 -8.17
CA LYS A 143 -2.29 -23.81 -9.33
C LYS A 143 -3.29 -22.93 -10.07
N HIS A 144 -4.01 -22.08 -9.34
CA HIS A 144 -5.11 -21.25 -9.84
C HIS A 144 -4.93 -19.78 -9.41
N PRO A 145 -3.88 -19.10 -9.91
CA PRO A 145 -3.63 -17.70 -9.56
C PRO A 145 -4.72 -16.75 -10.05
N GLU A 146 -5.48 -17.14 -11.07
CA GLU A 146 -6.63 -16.40 -11.61
C GLU A 146 -7.76 -16.21 -10.59
N LEU A 147 -7.79 -17.01 -9.54
CA LEU A 147 -8.77 -16.88 -8.44
C LEU A 147 -8.32 -15.85 -7.38
N VAL A 148 -7.10 -15.38 -7.43
CA VAL A 148 -6.57 -14.37 -6.50
C VAL A 148 -6.90 -12.98 -7.03
N ASN A 149 -7.88 -12.33 -6.40
CA ASN A 149 -8.27 -10.95 -6.71
C ASN A 149 -8.78 -10.28 -5.45
N MET A 150 -7.88 -9.68 -4.69
CA MET A 150 -8.17 -9.09 -3.38
C MET A 150 -7.58 -7.69 -3.28
N VAL A 151 -8.18 -6.88 -2.41
CA VAL A 151 -7.61 -5.58 -2.02
C VAL A 151 -7.43 -5.56 -0.51
N ILE A 152 -6.19 -5.39 -0.07
CA ILE A 152 -5.84 -5.32 1.35
C ILE A 152 -5.90 -3.86 1.79
N PHE A 153 -6.69 -3.58 2.82
CA PHE A 153 -6.71 -2.37 3.62
C PHE A 153 -5.96 -2.67 4.92
N ARG A 154 -4.71 -2.25 4.98
CA ARG A 154 -3.82 -2.39 6.13
C ARG A 154 -3.85 -1.13 6.95
N GLU A 155 -4.13 -1.23 8.25
CA GLU A 155 -3.93 -0.12 9.18
C GLU A 155 -2.45 0.30 9.14
N ASN A 156 -2.18 1.59 9.20
CA ASN A 156 -0.88 2.11 8.81
C ASN A 156 -0.19 2.99 9.86
N THR A 157 -0.85 3.28 10.97
CA THR A 157 -0.39 4.28 11.96
C THR A 157 -0.17 3.73 13.37
N GLU A 158 -0.72 2.57 13.67
CA GLU A 158 -0.70 1.93 14.99
C GLU A 158 0.03 0.58 14.95
N ASP A 159 -0.32 -0.29 15.89
CA ASP A 159 0.24 -1.62 16.06
C ASP A 159 1.70 -1.54 16.54
N ILE A 160 2.44 -2.61 16.40
CA ILE A 160 3.88 -2.62 16.73
C ILE A 160 4.70 -1.64 15.88
N TYR A 161 4.17 -1.21 14.74
CA TYR A 161 4.77 -0.18 13.89
C TYR A 161 4.79 1.22 14.52
N ALA A 162 4.06 1.45 15.61
CA ALA A 162 4.20 2.64 16.44
C ALA A 162 5.62 2.79 17.01
N GLY A 163 6.36 1.68 17.07
CA GLY A 163 7.77 1.70 17.43
C GLY A 163 8.03 1.94 18.92
N ILE A 164 7.07 1.63 19.76
CA ILE A 164 7.19 1.77 21.21
C ILE A 164 7.84 0.50 21.75
N GLU A 165 9.16 0.50 21.83
CA GLU A 165 9.91 -0.66 22.32
C GLU A 165 11.26 -0.25 22.92
N TRP A 166 11.78 -1.09 23.80
CA TRP A 166 13.05 -0.90 24.46
C TRP A 166 13.90 -2.17 24.42
N PRO A 167 15.19 -2.06 24.15
CA PRO A 167 16.07 -3.23 24.05
C PRO A 167 16.34 -3.85 25.41
N ALA A 168 16.56 -5.15 25.40
CA ALA A 168 16.98 -5.87 26.60
C ALA A 168 18.22 -5.25 27.24
N GLY A 169 18.24 -5.13 28.56
CA GLY A 169 19.35 -4.59 29.34
C GLY A 169 19.47 -3.07 29.31
N SER A 170 18.57 -2.34 28.65
CA SER A 170 18.56 -0.88 28.69
C SER A 170 17.97 -0.34 29.99
N GLU A 171 18.32 0.89 30.33
CA GLU A 171 17.74 1.59 31.50
C GLU A 171 16.24 1.80 31.34
N GLU A 172 15.80 2.08 30.10
CA GLU A 172 14.40 2.30 29.76
C GLU A 172 13.56 1.04 29.94
N VAL A 173 14.05 -0.13 29.48
CA VAL A 173 13.33 -1.40 29.66
C VAL A 173 13.22 -1.75 31.13
N GLN A 174 14.24 -1.43 31.94
CA GLN A 174 14.19 -1.65 33.39
C GLN A 174 13.11 -0.80 34.04
N LYS A 175 12.95 0.46 33.67
CA LYS A 175 11.85 1.33 34.13
C LYS A 175 10.48 0.76 33.77
N ALA A 176 10.33 0.26 32.55
CA ALA A 176 9.09 -0.38 32.09
C ALA A 176 8.78 -1.65 32.89
N LEU A 177 9.77 -2.50 33.13
CA LEU A 177 9.64 -3.73 33.92
C LEU A 177 9.32 -3.44 35.39
N ASP A 178 9.96 -2.45 35.99
CA ASP A 178 9.70 -2.04 37.37
C ASP A 178 8.29 -1.47 37.53
N PHE A 179 7.81 -0.68 36.55
CA PHE A 179 6.43 -0.23 36.51
C PHE A 179 5.45 -1.40 36.44
N LEU A 180 5.66 -2.35 35.52
CA LEU A 180 4.81 -3.54 35.39
C LEU A 180 4.83 -4.40 36.66
N LYS A 181 5.99 -4.57 37.28
CA LYS A 181 6.15 -5.32 38.53
C LYS A 181 5.36 -4.70 39.68
N ARG A 182 5.39 -3.36 39.78
CA ARG A 182 4.72 -2.60 40.83
C ARG A 182 3.21 -2.54 40.63
N GLU A 183 2.78 -2.13 39.43
CA GLU A 183 1.36 -1.84 39.14
C GLU A 183 0.58 -3.06 38.65
N PHE A 184 1.26 -3.97 37.92
CA PHE A 184 0.63 -5.14 37.29
C PHE A 184 1.38 -6.46 37.59
N PRO A 185 1.56 -6.85 38.89
CA PRO A 185 2.42 -7.97 39.25
C PRO A 185 2.01 -9.31 38.61
N LYS A 186 0.70 -9.54 38.40
CA LYS A 186 0.21 -10.75 37.71
C LYS A 186 0.58 -10.77 36.22
N ALA A 187 0.65 -9.63 35.56
CA ALA A 187 1.09 -9.53 34.19
C ALA A 187 2.62 -9.66 34.09
N TYR A 188 3.34 -8.97 34.97
CA TYR A 188 4.80 -9.08 35.08
C TYR A 188 5.27 -10.53 35.26
N ALA A 189 4.61 -11.30 36.11
CA ALA A 189 4.93 -12.72 36.37
C ALA A 189 4.84 -13.62 35.10
N LYS A 190 4.22 -13.16 34.05
CA LYS A 190 4.17 -13.86 32.76
C LYS A 190 5.41 -13.63 31.89
N ILE A 191 6.23 -12.63 32.23
CA ILE A 191 7.51 -12.40 31.55
C ILE A 191 8.50 -13.43 32.10
N ARG A 192 8.83 -14.39 31.28
CA ARG A 192 9.61 -15.56 31.71
C ARG A 192 11.05 -15.23 32.08
N PHE A 193 11.67 -14.30 31.36
CA PHE A 193 13.06 -13.90 31.53
C PHE A 193 13.18 -12.37 31.50
N PRO A 194 12.72 -11.68 32.56
CA PRO A 194 12.63 -10.21 32.55
C PRO A 194 14.00 -9.52 32.37
N GLU A 195 15.07 -10.07 32.91
CA GLU A 195 16.42 -9.48 32.86
C GLU A 195 17.02 -9.45 31.44
N THR A 196 16.56 -10.34 30.56
CA THR A 196 17.06 -10.49 29.18
C THR A 196 15.99 -10.25 28.12
N SER A 197 14.82 -9.73 28.52
CA SER A 197 13.73 -9.44 27.61
C SER A 197 13.78 -7.99 27.11
N GLY A 198 13.66 -7.79 25.79
CA GLY A 198 13.17 -6.53 25.23
C GLY A 198 11.65 -6.45 25.41
N ILE A 199 11.10 -5.24 25.55
CA ILE A 199 9.66 -5.01 25.72
C ILE A 199 9.17 -4.08 24.62
N GLY A 200 8.05 -4.45 23.97
CA GLY A 200 7.34 -3.63 23.00
C GLY A 200 5.87 -3.47 23.35
N ILE A 201 5.27 -2.37 22.94
CA ILE A 201 3.86 -2.05 23.17
C ILE A 201 3.14 -2.07 21.82
N LYS A 202 1.98 -2.72 21.81
CA LYS A 202 1.07 -2.83 20.65
C LYS A 202 -0.19 -1.99 20.90
N PRO A 203 -0.23 -0.71 20.52
CA PRO A 203 -1.44 0.09 20.61
C PRO A 203 -2.41 -0.26 19.46
N VAL A 204 -3.69 -0.43 19.77
CA VAL A 204 -4.79 -0.56 18.81
C VAL A 204 -5.95 0.26 19.35
N SER A 205 -6.38 1.28 18.60
CA SER A 205 -7.44 2.18 19.02
C SER A 205 -8.75 1.91 18.29
N LYS A 206 -9.85 2.37 18.89
CA LYS A 206 -11.17 2.35 18.28
C LYS A 206 -11.21 3.24 17.03
N GLU A 207 -10.70 4.45 17.15
CA GLU A 207 -10.66 5.45 16.07
C GLU A 207 -9.84 4.97 14.88
N GLY A 208 -8.65 4.43 15.13
CA GLY A 208 -7.79 3.86 14.08
C GLY A 208 -8.44 2.68 13.37
N THR A 209 -9.12 1.82 14.13
CA THR A 209 -9.88 0.69 13.58
C THR A 209 -11.07 1.16 12.75
N GLU A 210 -11.90 2.05 13.30
CA GLU A 210 -13.13 2.50 12.64
C GLU A 210 -12.83 3.20 11.31
N ARG A 211 -11.84 4.10 11.26
CA ARG A 211 -11.50 4.81 10.02
C ARG A 211 -10.94 3.87 8.94
N LEU A 212 -10.18 2.84 9.31
CA LEU A 212 -9.69 1.86 8.36
C LEU A 212 -10.81 0.96 7.83
N VAL A 213 -11.62 0.39 8.71
CA VAL A 213 -12.75 -0.49 8.34
C VAL A 213 -13.78 0.29 7.53
N ASP A 214 -14.02 1.55 7.87
CA ASP A 214 -14.87 2.46 7.11
C ASP A 214 -14.36 2.62 5.66
N ALA A 215 -13.08 2.86 5.48
CA ALA A 215 -12.47 2.96 4.16
C ALA A 215 -12.63 1.66 3.36
N ALA A 216 -12.45 0.49 4.01
CA ALA A 216 -12.60 -0.82 3.38
C ALA A 216 -14.04 -1.10 2.94
N ILE A 217 -15.03 -0.80 3.79
CA ILE A 217 -16.45 -0.97 3.46
C ILE A 217 -16.87 0.00 2.36
N ALA A 218 -16.48 1.27 2.46
CA ALA A 218 -16.76 2.28 1.42
C ALA A 218 -16.18 1.87 0.06
N TYR A 219 -14.97 1.30 0.04
CA TYR A 219 -14.36 0.75 -1.16
C TYR A 219 -15.16 -0.43 -1.72
N ALA A 220 -15.57 -1.38 -0.88
CA ALA A 220 -16.40 -2.51 -1.31
C ALA A 220 -17.74 -2.06 -1.90
N ILE A 221 -18.37 -1.04 -1.33
CA ILE A 221 -19.60 -0.42 -1.87
C ILE A 221 -19.33 0.24 -3.22
N LYS A 222 -18.25 1.03 -3.32
CA LYS A 222 -17.89 1.76 -4.54
C LYS A 222 -17.61 0.81 -5.70
N GLU A 223 -16.82 -0.25 -5.45
CA GLU A 223 -16.41 -1.22 -6.47
C GLU A 223 -17.38 -2.41 -6.62
N ASP A 224 -18.50 -2.40 -5.88
CA ASP A 224 -19.55 -3.43 -5.86
C ASP A 224 -19.00 -4.83 -5.56
N LEU A 225 -18.12 -4.94 -4.57
CA LEU A 225 -17.43 -6.17 -4.19
C LEU A 225 -18.23 -6.95 -3.14
N PRO A 226 -18.20 -8.30 -3.16
CA PRO A 226 -19.14 -9.13 -2.38
C PRO A 226 -18.79 -9.27 -0.91
N SER A 227 -17.58 -8.92 -0.45
CA SER A 227 -17.22 -9.12 0.95
C SER A 227 -16.13 -8.19 1.47
N VAL A 228 -16.17 -7.92 2.79
CA VAL A 228 -15.07 -7.36 3.58
C VAL A 228 -14.74 -8.34 4.70
N THR A 229 -13.49 -8.77 4.78
CA THR A 229 -13.02 -9.72 5.81
C THR A 229 -12.10 -9.01 6.79
N LEU A 230 -12.48 -9.01 8.07
CA LEU A 230 -11.67 -8.52 9.18
C LEU A 230 -10.69 -9.62 9.58
N VAL A 231 -9.39 -9.43 9.34
CA VAL A 231 -8.37 -10.43 9.69
C VAL A 231 -7.66 -10.02 10.96
N HIS A 232 -7.62 -10.93 11.94
CA HIS A 232 -7.12 -10.65 13.28
C HIS A 232 -6.63 -11.92 14.00
N LYS A 233 -5.91 -11.73 15.09
CA LYS A 233 -5.54 -12.79 16.05
C LYS A 233 -6.23 -12.58 17.42
N GLY A 234 -7.51 -12.22 17.40
CA GLY A 234 -8.29 -11.81 18.56
C GLY A 234 -8.56 -12.90 19.59
N ASN A 235 -8.41 -14.19 19.21
CA ASN A 235 -8.49 -15.30 20.17
C ASN A 235 -7.31 -15.30 21.16
N ILE A 236 -6.19 -14.71 20.82
CA ILE A 236 -4.99 -14.55 21.66
C ILE A 236 -4.89 -13.12 22.20
N MET A 237 -4.92 -12.13 21.32
CA MET A 237 -4.81 -10.70 21.67
C MET A 237 -6.21 -10.06 21.79
N LYS A 238 -6.91 -10.41 22.87
CA LYS A 238 -8.34 -10.13 23.04
C LYS A 238 -8.70 -8.65 23.07
N PHE A 239 -7.83 -7.83 23.67
CA PHE A 239 -8.10 -6.40 23.92
C PHE A 239 -7.45 -5.47 22.89
N THR A 240 -6.73 -6.02 21.93
CA THR A 240 -6.16 -5.32 20.77
C THR A 240 -6.77 -5.86 19.47
N GLU A 241 -6.34 -7.00 18.99
CA GLU A 241 -6.88 -7.57 17.74
C GLU A 241 -8.33 -8.08 17.87
N GLY A 242 -8.72 -8.58 19.03
CA GLY A 242 -10.12 -8.90 19.32
C GLY A 242 -11.02 -7.67 19.37
N ALA A 243 -10.51 -6.57 19.94
CA ALA A 243 -11.18 -5.28 19.94
C ALA A 243 -11.34 -4.73 18.51
N PHE A 244 -10.30 -4.82 17.67
CA PHE A 244 -10.38 -4.50 16.24
C PHE A 244 -11.58 -5.19 15.57
N ARG A 245 -11.74 -6.50 15.77
CA ARG A 245 -12.88 -7.25 15.25
C ARG A 245 -14.22 -6.69 15.73
N GLU A 246 -14.36 -6.46 17.03
CA GLU A 246 -15.62 -5.98 17.64
C GLU A 246 -15.97 -4.57 17.16
N TRP A 247 -15.01 -3.66 17.11
CA TRP A 247 -15.22 -2.30 16.60
C TRP A 247 -15.54 -2.29 15.11
N GLY A 248 -14.91 -3.17 14.33
CA GLY A 248 -15.22 -3.33 12.91
C GLY A 248 -16.67 -3.75 12.66
N TYR A 249 -17.16 -4.74 13.40
CA TYR A 249 -18.57 -5.15 13.32
C TYR A 249 -19.51 -4.06 13.86
N ALA A 250 -19.14 -3.37 14.94
CA ALA A 250 -19.95 -2.27 15.47
C ALA A 250 -20.11 -1.15 14.42
N LEU A 251 -19.03 -0.74 13.78
CA LEU A 251 -19.08 0.24 12.69
C LEU A 251 -19.98 -0.22 11.54
N ALA A 252 -19.88 -1.48 11.11
CA ALA A 252 -20.72 -2.02 10.05
C ALA A 252 -22.23 -1.94 10.41
N ARG A 253 -22.58 -2.24 11.65
CA ARG A 253 -23.96 -2.10 12.13
C ARG A 253 -24.40 -0.64 12.23
N GLU A 254 -23.62 0.17 12.91
CA GLU A 254 -24.03 1.54 13.29
C GLU A 254 -24.04 2.49 12.10
N LYS A 255 -23.03 2.42 11.24
CA LYS A 255 -22.90 3.34 10.10
C LYS A 255 -23.58 2.82 8.83
N TYR A 256 -23.49 1.51 8.58
CA TYR A 256 -23.94 0.92 7.32
C TYR A 256 -25.23 0.08 7.45
N GLY A 257 -25.77 -0.06 8.65
CA GLY A 257 -27.02 -0.80 8.88
C GLY A 257 -26.86 -2.31 8.64
N ALA A 258 -25.64 -2.85 8.76
CA ALA A 258 -25.42 -4.27 8.61
C ALA A 258 -26.16 -5.09 9.68
N THR A 259 -26.72 -6.22 9.28
CA THR A 259 -27.48 -7.12 10.15
C THR A 259 -26.79 -8.47 10.26
N PRO A 260 -26.96 -9.23 11.36
CA PRO A 260 -26.38 -10.56 11.48
C PRO A 260 -26.83 -11.49 10.34
N LEU A 261 -25.87 -12.18 9.73
CA LEU A 261 -26.12 -13.19 8.71
C LEU A 261 -26.39 -14.53 9.38
N ASP A 262 -27.56 -15.11 9.14
CA ASP A 262 -27.99 -16.40 9.69
C ASP A 262 -27.84 -16.52 11.24
N GLY A 263 -27.97 -15.40 11.93
CA GLY A 263 -27.83 -15.33 13.40
C GLY A 263 -26.41 -15.52 13.91
N GLY A 264 -25.45 -15.63 13.00
CA GLY A 264 -24.03 -15.83 13.34
C GLY A 264 -23.26 -14.54 13.55
N PRO A 265 -21.95 -14.62 13.80
CA PRO A 265 -21.13 -13.42 14.01
C PRO A 265 -20.96 -12.57 12.76
N TRP A 266 -21.07 -13.17 11.56
CA TRP A 266 -20.98 -12.45 10.30
C TRP A 266 -22.21 -11.56 10.10
N HIS A 267 -22.01 -10.50 9.35
CA HIS A 267 -23.05 -9.51 9.04
C HIS A 267 -23.19 -9.35 7.53
N VAL A 268 -24.33 -8.84 7.13
CA VAL A 268 -24.61 -8.50 5.73
C VAL A 268 -25.19 -7.09 5.65
N LEU A 269 -24.76 -6.34 4.65
CA LEU A 269 -25.36 -5.07 4.27
C LEU A 269 -25.71 -5.10 2.78
N LYS A 270 -26.65 -4.26 2.36
CA LYS A 270 -26.95 -4.07 0.94
C LYS A 270 -26.21 -2.86 0.41
N ASN A 271 -25.53 -3.03 -0.72
CA ASN A 271 -24.92 -1.93 -1.45
C ASN A 271 -26.02 -0.92 -1.84
N PRO A 272 -25.98 0.33 -1.38
CA PRO A 272 -27.05 1.30 -1.66
C PRO A 272 -27.14 1.70 -3.14
N ARG A 273 -26.12 1.41 -3.94
CA ARG A 273 -26.07 1.73 -5.37
C ARG A 273 -26.62 0.61 -6.25
N THR A 274 -26.35 -0.64 -5.89
CA THR A 274 -26.67 -1.80 -6.76
C THR A 274 -27.68 -2.75 -6.14
N GLY A 275 -27.91 -2.67 -4.83
CA GLY A 275 -28.77 -3.57 -4.08
C GLY A 275 -28.14 -4.93 -3.79
N ARG A 276 -26.90 -5.20 -4.25
CA ARG A 276 -26.19 -6.44 -3.97
C ARG A 276 -25.80 -6.54 -2.51
N GLU A 277 -25.74 -7.75 -2.01
CA GLU A 277 -25.29 -8.04 -0.64
C GLU A 277 -23.76 -7.97 -0.55
N ILE A 278 -23.28 -7.34 0.53
CA ILE A 278 -21.87 -7.32 0.92
C ILE A 278 -21.78 -7.99 2.28
N VAL A 279 -21.03 -9.08 2.36
CA VAL A 279 -20.83 -9.82 3.60
C VAL A 279 -19.66 -9.23 4.36
N ILE A 280 -19.90 -8.83 5.60
CA ILE A 280 -18.85 -8.44 6.55
C ILE A 280 -18.57 -9.67 7.43
N LYS A 281 -17.38 -10.20 7.31
CA LYS A 281 -16.95 -11.42 8.00
C LYS A 281 -15.59 -11.24 8.67
N ASP A 282 -15.22 -12.18 9.52
CA ASP A 282 -13.91 -12.17 10.15
C ASP A 282 -13.18 -13.50 9.98
N MET A 283 -11.87 -13.46 10.10
CA MET A 283 -11.02 -14.63 10.02
C MET A 283 -9.81 -14.47 10.95
N ILE A 284 -9.48 -15.53 11.68
CA ILE A 284 -8.24 -15.61 12.46
C ILE A 284 -7.05 -15.65 11.49
N ALA A 285 -6.02 -14.86 11.75
CA ALA A 285 -4.93 -14.57 10.82
C ALA A 285 -4.22 -15.82 10.28
N ASP A 286 -3.88 -16.78 11.13
CA ASP A 286 -3.24 -18.03 10.68
C ASP A 286 -4.17 -18.91 9.83
N ASN A 287 -5.46 -18.91 10.11
CA ASN A 287 -6.43 -19.57 9.23
C ASN A 287 -6.57 -18.81 7.89
N PHE A 288 -6.56 -17.49 7.93
CA PHE A 288 -6.60 -16.71 6.70
C PHE A 288 -5.43 -17.01 5.76
N LEU A 289 -4.22 -17.18 6.30
CA LEU A 289 -3.04 -17.59 5.51
C LEU A 289 -3.21 -18.96 4.83
N GLN A 290 -4.02 -19.86 5.39
CA GLN A 290 -4.42 -21.10 4.70
C GLN A 290 -5.48 -20.81 3.62
N GLN A 291 -6.49 -20.02 3.94
CA GLN A 291 -7.62 -19.77 3.07
C GLN A 291 -7.22 -19.07 1.77
N ILE A 292 -6.25 -18.14 1.79
CA ILE A 292 -5.76 -17.50 0.56
C ILE A 292 -5.07 -18.47 -0.41
N LEU A 293 -4.70 -19.67 0.05
CA LEU A 293 -4.18 -20.76 -0.79
C LEU A 293 -5.28 -21.74 -1.22
N LEU A 294 -6.24 -22.00 -0.35
CA LEU A 294 -7.25 -23.04 -0.55
C LEU A 294 -8.50 -22.54 -1.26
N ARG A 295 -8.93 -21.30 -0.97
CA ARG A 295 -10.18 -20.70 -1.43
C ARG A 295 -10.04 -19.19 -1.64
N PRO A 296 -9.09 -18.71 -2.45
CA PRO A 296 -8.84 -17.28 -2.60
C PRO A 296 -10.04 -16.51 -3.16
N ASP A 297 -10.88 -17.15 -3.96
CA ASP A 297 -12.08 -16.57 -4.59
C ASP A 297 -13.22 -16.23 -3.60
N GLU A 298 -13.14 -16.70 -2.35
CA GLU A 298 -14.09 -16.33 -1.29
C GLU A 298 -13.80 -14.95 -0.65
N TYR A 299 -12.71 -14.28 -1.02
CA TYR A 299 -12.24 -13.04 -0.39
C TYR A 299 -12.08 -11.91 -1.40
N SER A 300 -12.58 -10.72 -1.07
CA SER A 300 -12.51 -9.54 -1.96
C SER A 300 -11.76 -8.39 -1.31
N VAL A 301 -12.29 -7.80 -0.25
CA VAL A 301 -11.64 -6.73 0.52
C VAL A 301 -11.22 -7.30 1.87
N ILE A 302 -9.97 -7.02 2.24
CA ILE A 302 -9.39 -7.44 3.51
C ILE A 302 -9.11 -6.20 4.34
N ALA A 303 -9.64 -6.12 5.55
CA ALA A 303 -9.31 -5.07 6.50
C ALA A 303 -8.56 -5.70 7.69
N THR A 304 -7.38 -5.20 8.00
CA THR A 304 -6.53 -5.81 9.01
C THR A 304 -5.57 -4.81 9.65
N LEU A 305 -5.00 -5.20 10.79
CA LEU A 305 -4.00 -4.44 11.52
C LEU A 305 -2.68 -4.37 10.74
N ASN A 306 -1.80 -3.50 11.19
CA ASN A 306 -0.59 -3.13 10.46
C ASN A 306 0.33 -4.33 10.17
N LEU A 307 0.75 -5.08 11.18
CA LEU A 307 1.64 -6.23 11.00
C LEU A 307 1.01 -7.35 10.16
N ASN A 308 -0.24 -7.71 10.46
CA ASN A 308 -0.95 -8.73 9.70
C ASN A 308 -1.06 -8.34 8.21
N GLY A 309 -1.35 -7.06 7.95
CA GLY A 309 -1.46 -6.52 6.59
C GLY A 309 -0.13 -6.57 5.82
N ASP A 310 0.99 -6.34 6.52
CA ASP A 310 2.32 -6.47 5.93
C ASP A 310 2.60 -7.90 5.47
N TYR A 311 2.40 -8.87 6.36
CA TYR A 311 2.61 -10.28 6.04
C TYR A 311 1.68 -10.80 4.94
N ILE A 312 0.39 -10.47 5.04
CA ILE A 312 -0.63 -10.97 4.11
C ILE A 312 -0.43 -10.40 2.70
N SER A 313 -0.11 -9.12 2.57
CA SER A 313 0.09 -8.50 1.26
C SER A 313 1.27 -9.10 0.50
N ASP A 314 2.38 -9.41 1.16
CA ASP A 314 3.53 -10.04 0.53
C ASP A 314 3.28 -11.51 0.20
N ALA A 315 2.58 -12.24 1.08
CA ALA A 315 2.17 -13.62 0.83
C ALA A 315 1.24 -13.72 -0.40
N LEU A 316 0.30 -12.79 -0.54
CA LEU A 316 -0.58 -12.71 -1.71
C LEU A 316 0.16 -12.25 -2.97
N ALA A 317 1.06 -11.26 -2.85
CA ALA A 317 1.88 -10.82 -3.97
C ALA A 317 2.71 -11.98 -4.57
N ALA A 318 3.26 -12.86 -3.73
CA ALA A 318 3.98 -14.05 -4.18
C ALA A 318 3.10 -14.98 -5.04
N GLN A 319 1.80 -15.09 -4.74
CA GLN A 319 0.87 -15.93 -5.50
C GLN A 319 0.56 -15.40 -6.90
N VAL A 320 0.73 -14.11 -7.14
CA VAL A 320 0.40 -13.46 -8.41
C VAL A 320 1.62 -13.00 -9.21
N GLY A 321 2.82 -13.38 -8.78
CA GLY A 321 4.07 -13.09 -9.51
C GLY A 321 5.16 -12.41 -8.71
N GLY A 322 4.90 -12.03 -7.46
CA GLY A 322 5.86 -11.40 -6.56
C GLY A 322 5.70 -9.88 -6.41
N ILE A 323 6.52 -9.32 -5.54
CA ILE A 323 6.43 -7.88 -5.18
C ILE A 323 6.80 -6.92 -6.32
N GLY A 324 7.49 -7.37 -7.36
CA GLY A 324 7.82 -6.57 -8.55
C GLY A 324 6.59 -6.15 -9.38
N ILE A 325 5.45 -6.81 -9.18
CA ILE A 325 4.16 -6.47 -9.81
C ILE A 325 3.08 -6.01 -8.81
N ALA A 326 3.42 -5.87 -7.54
CA ALA A 326 2.48 -5.48 -6.50
C ALA A 326 2.47 -3.96 -6.28
N PRO A 327 1.35 -3.27 -6.52
CA PRO A 327 1.22 -1.84 -6.25
C PRO A 327 0.82 -1.55 -4.81
N GLY A 328 0.97 -0.29 -4.39
CA GLY A 328 0.53 0.18 -3.10
C GLY A 328 0.16 1.67 -3.08
N ALA A 329 -0.72 2.00 -2.15
CA ALA A 329 -1.10 3.37 -1.84
C ALA A 329 -1.21 3.56 -0.34
N ASN A 330 -0.88 4.74 0.15
CA ASN A 330 -1.09 5.16 1.53
C ASN A 330 -1.99 6.39 1.51
N ILE A 331 -3.17 6.30 2.08
CA ILE A 331 -4.24 7.27 1.88
C ILE A 331 -4.86 7.70 3.20
N ASN A 332 -5.08 9.00 3.33
CA ASN A 332 -6.00 9.57 4.29
C ASN A 332 -7.26 10.03 3.54
N TYR A 333 -8.33 9.25 3.59
CA TYR A 333 -9.58 9.54 2.88
C TYR A 333 -10.34 10.74 3.44
N GLN A 334 -10.01 11.21 4.65
CA GLN A 334 -10.65 12.38 5.26
C GLN A 334 -10.06 13.68 4.74
N THR A 335 -8.73 13.72 4.60
CA THR A 335 -7.98 14.91 4.19
C THR A 335 -7.62 14.91 2.70
N GLY A 336 -7.71 13.76 2.04
CA GLY A 336 -7.36 13.58 0.63
C GLY A 336 -5.88 13.37 0.36
N HIS A 337 -5.01 13.37 1.37
CA HIS A 337 -3.60 13.07 1.19
C HIS A 337 -3.39 11.62 0.75
N ALA A 338 -2.60 11.42 -0.29
CA ALA A 338 -2.30 10.09 -0.81
C ALA A 338 -0.87 10.02 -1.38
N VAL A 339 -0.15 8.98 -0.96
CA VAL A 339 1.18 8.66 -1.50
C VAL A 339 1.14 7.25 -2.07
N PHE A 340 1.29 7.16 -3.39
CA PHE A 340 1.34 5.91 -4.14
C PHE A 340 2.78 5.42 -4.20
N GLU A 341 3.00 4.11 -4.05
CA GLU A 341 4.37 3.60 -3.93
C GLU A 341 4.57 2.21 -4.51
N ALA A 342 5.76 1.98 -5.10
CA ALA A 342 6.25 0.63 -5.32
C ALA A 342 6.44 -0.07 -3.96
N THR A 343 5.97 -1.31 -3.83
CA THR A 343 5.99 -2.06 -2.55
C THR A 343 7.30 -2.81 -2.30
N HIS A 344 8.16 -2.95 -3.31
CA HIS A 344 9.46 -3.61 -3.19
C HIS A 344 10.56 -2.68 -2.63
N GLY A 345 11.68 -3.26 -2.22
CA GLY A 345 12.84 -2.52 -1.74
C GLY A 345 13.71 -1.93 -2.86
N THR A 346 14.79 -1.26 -2.47
CA THR A 346 15.69 -0.52 -3.35
C THR A 346 16.56 -1.40 -4.27
N ALA A 347 16.81 -2.67 -3.90
CA ALA A 347 17.62 -3.63 -4.65
C ALA A 347 18.92 -3.02 -5.24
N PRO A 348 19.82 -2.44 -4.43
CA PRO A 348 20.91 -1.58 -4.89
C PRO A 348 21.89 -2.27 -5.84
N LYS A 349 22.01 -3.60 -5.76
CA LYS A 349 22.86 -4.38 -6.68
C LYS A 349 22.41 -4.33 -8.13
N TYR A 350 21.17 -3.92 -8.41
CA TYR A 350 20.60 -3.80 -9.75
C TYR A 350 20.45 -2.35 -10.22
N ALA A 351 20.81 -1.37 -9.38
CA ALA A 351 20.71 0.04 -9.70
C ALA A 351 21.47 0.41 -10.98
N GLY A 352 20.86 1.19 -11.85
CA GLY A 352 21.45 1.66 -13.11
C GLY A 352 21.60 0.60 -14.20
N GLN A 353 21.10 -0.65 -14.00
CA GLN A 353 21.25 -1.73 -14.98
C GLN A 353 20.11 -1.83 -15.99
N ASP A 354 19.07 -1.03 -15.84
CA ASP A 354 17.86 -1.08 -16.70
C ASP A 354 17.27 -2.50 -16.79
N LYS A 355 17.21 -3.21 -15.65
CA LYS A 355 16.92 -4.65 -15.60
C LYS A 355 15.66 -5.02 -14.84
N VAL A 356 15.31 -4.27 -13.80
CA VAL A 356 14.24 -4.63 -12.86
C VAL A 356 12.86 -4.41 -13.45
N ASN A 357 11.85 -5.10 -12.89
CA ASN A 357 10.47 -4.98 -13.28
C ASN A 357 9.87 -3.65 -12.78
N PRO A 358 9.39 -2.73 -13.65
CA PRO A 358 8.80 -1.47 -13.24
C PRO A 358 7.30 -1.56 -12.93
N SER A 359 6.70 -2.73 -12.99
CA SER A 359 5.25 -2.91 -12.91
C SER A 359 4.66 -2.43 -11.59
N SER A 360 5.38 -2.60 -10.47
CA SER A 360 4.88 -2.15 -9.16
C SER A 360 4.61 -0.63 -9.14
N VAL A 361 5.54 0.19 -9.60
CA VAL A 361 5.34 1.65 -9.65
C VAL A 361 4.37 2.07 -10.75
N ILE A 362 4.32 1.36 -11.88
CA ILE A 362 3.36 1.61 -12.97
C ILE A 362 1.93 1.37 -12.47
N LEU A 363 1.69 0.23 -11.80
CA LEU A 363 0.39 -0.10 -11.24
C LEU A 363 0.02 0.79 -10.03
N SER A 364 1.01 1.28 -9.28
CA SER A 364 0.77 2.32 -8.27
C SER A 364 0.32 3.64 -8.91
N GLY A 365 0.87 3.99 -10.07
CA GLY A 365 0.40 5.10 -10.89
C GLY A 365 -1.01 4.87 -11.45
N GLU A 366 -1.35 3.64 -11.82
CA GLU A 366 -2.71 3.26 -12.19
C GLU A 366 -3.69 3.52 -11.03
N MET A 367 -3.35 3.10 -9.81
CA MET A 367 -4.16 3.40 -8.62
C MET A 367 -4.30 4.90 -8.38
N MET A 368 -3.25 5.67 -8.59
CA MET A 368 -3.26 7.13 -8.49
C MET A 368 -4.25 7.75 -9.49
N LEU A 369 -4.26 7.29 -10.73
CA LEU A 369 -5.20 7.76 -11.75
C LEU A 369 -6.65 7.46 -11.35
N ARG A 370 -6.94 6.26 -10.84
CA ARG A 370 -8.27 5.90 -10.30
C ARG A 370 -8.66 6.75 -9.10
N TYR A 371 -7.72 7.02 -8.21
CA TYR A 371 -7.96 7.88 -7.05
C TYR A 371 -8.35 9.29 -7.46
N MET A 372 -7.76 9.81 -8.52
CA MET A 372 -8.11 11.11 -9.12
C MET A 372 -9.38 11.06 -10.00
N GLY A 373 -10.01 9.91 -10.18
CA GLY A 373 -11.18 9.74 -11.05
C GLY A 373 -10.86 9.67 -12.55
N TRP A 374 -9.60 9.43 -12.92
CA TRP A 374 -9.15 9.28 -14.31
C TRP A 374 -9.16 7.81 -14.73
N ASN A 375 -10.34 7.19 -14.66
CA ASN A 375 -10.53 5.75 -14.83
C ASN A 375 -10.16 5.26 -16.23
N GLU A 376 -10.44 6.04 -17.26
CA GLU A 376 -10.16 5.65 -18.65
C GLU A 376 -8.64 5.49 -18.89
N ALA A 377 -7.83 6.39 -18.32
CA ALA A 377 -6.37 6.27 -18.39
C ALA A 377 -5.86 5.06 -17.57
N ALA A 378 -6.44 4.83 -16.38
CA ALA A 378 -6.11 3.68 -15.57
C ALA A 378 -6.45 2.36 -16.28
N ASP A 379 -7.60 2.27 -16.94
CA ASP A 379 -8.02 1.08 -17.72
C ASP A 379 -7.07 0.78 -18.87
N LEU A 380 -6.54 1.81 -19.56
CA LEU A 380 -5.53 1.63 -20.61
C LEU A 380 -4.25 0.97 -20.07
N ILE A 381 -3.81 1.34 -18.86
CA ILE A 381 -2.62 0.73 -18.24
C ILE A 381 -2.86 -0.76 -17.95
N ILE A 382 -4.02 -1.10 -17.38
CA ILE A 382 -4.37 -2.51 -17.10
C ILE A 382 -4.42 -3.32 -18.40
N GLN A 383 -5.07 -2.81 -19.44
CA GLN A 383 -5.16 -3.47 -20.74
C GLN A 383 -3.77 -3.64 -21.38
N ALA A 384 -2.91 -2.63 -21.29
CA ALA A 384 -1.54 -2.70 -21.79
C ALA A 384 -0.73 -3.78 -21.04
N MET A 385 -0.86 -3.85 -19.72
CA MET A 385 -0.23 -4.90 -18.90
C MET A 385 -0.68 -6.29 -19.34
N GLU A 386 -1.98 -6.50 -19.48
CA GLU A 386 -2.56 -7.78 -19.90
C GLU A 386 -2.07 -8.19 -21.28
N ARG A 387 -2.10 -7.30 -22.27
CA ARG A 387 -1.67 -7.57 -23.64
C ARG A 387 -0.17 -7.84 -23.76
N THR A 388 0.65 -7.06 -23.06
CA THR A 388 2.11 -7.19 -23.12
C THR A 388 2.58 -8.50 -22.49
N ILE A 389 2.09 -8.81 -21.29
CA ILE A 389 2.47 -10.04 -20.58
C ILE A 389 1.92 -11.28 -21.32
N ALA A 390 0.69 -11.23 -21.84
CA ALA A 390 0.12 -12.34 -22.61
C ALA A 390 0.92 -12.69 -23.87
N LYS A 391 1.67 -11.74 -24.44
CA LYS A 391 2.62 -11.97 -25.54
C LYS A 391 3.97 -12.53 -25.10
N GLY A 392 4.17 -12.75 -23.80
CA GLY A 392 5.44 -13.20 -23.23
C GLY A 392 6.53 -12.12 -23.23
N LEU A 393 6.17 -10.85 -23.36
CA LEU A 393 7.09 -9.70 -23.27
C LEU A 393 7.24 -9.32 -21.79
N VAL A 394 8.35 -9.70 -21.17
CA VAL A 394 8.51 -9.65 -19.71
C VAL A 394 9.92 -9.25 -19.30
N THR A 395 10.08 -8.75 -18.08
CA THR A 395 11.38 -8.48 -17.48
C THR A 395 12.05 -9.74 -16.92
N TYR A 396 13.29 -9.61 -16.44
CA TYR A 396 14.17 -10.72 -16.08
C TYR A 396 13.57 -11.68 -15.03
N ASP A 397 12.80 -11.17 -14.10
CA ASP A 397 12.15 -11.92 -13.01
C ASP A 397 11.16 -12.97 -13.57
N PHE A 398 10.24 -12.55 -14.40
CA PHE A 398 9.29 -13.45 -15.05
C PHE A 398 9.93 -14.28 -16.15
N HIS A 399 10.86 -13.70 -16.93
CA HIS A 399 11.56 -14.41 -17.98
C HIS A 399 12.27 -15.65 -17.44
N ARG A 400 13.03 -15.49 -16.33
CA ARG A 400 13.73 -16.62 -15.69
C ARG A 400 12.77 -17.73 -15.25
N LEU A 401 11.62 -17.37 -14.68
CA LEU A 401 10.64 -18.35 -14.21
C LEU A 401 9.94 -19.05 -15.38
N LEU A 402 9.54 -18.31 -16.40
CA LEU A 402 8.92 -18.87 -17.61
C LEU A 402 9.89 -19.81 -18.35
N GLN A 403 11.17 -19.47 -18.46
CA GLN A 403 12.19 -20.36 -19.03
C GLN A 403 12.34 -21.66 -18.22
N ALA A 404 12.32 -21.58 -16.88
CA ALA A 404 12.38 -22.76 -16.02
C ALA A 404 11.15 -23.68 -16.21
N GLU A 405 10.00 -23.12 -16.59
CA GLU A 405 8.79 -23.86 -16.93
C GLU A 405 8.74 -24.34 -18.41
N GLY A 406 9.76 -24.04 -19.22
CA GLY A 406 9.79 -24.37 -20.65
C GLY A 406 8.83 -23.53 -21.50
N LYS A 407 8.35 -22.40 -20.98
CA LYS A 407 7.45 -21.49 -21.69
C LYS A 407 8.23 -20.42 -22.47
N PRO A 408 7.79 -20.09 -23.69
CA PRO A 408 8.44 -19.04 -24.48
C PRO A 408 8.20 -17.67 -23.85
N ALA A 409 9.27 -16.87 -23.78
CA ALA A 409 9.22 -15.49 -23.32
C ALA A 409 10.35 -14.68 -23.94
N THR A 410 10.10 -13.40 -24.17
CA THR A 410 11.09 -12.42 -24.63
C THR A 410 11.52 -11.56 -23.46
N LEU A 411 12.83 -11.57 -23.20
CA LEU A 411 13.41 -10.74 -22.16
C LEU A 411 13.45 -9.27 -22.61
N LEU A 412 12.82 -8.39 -21.85
CA LEU A 412 12.88 -6.96 -22.01
C LEU A 412 13.66 -6.31 -20.85
N ARG A 413 14.35 -5.22 -21.15
CA ARG A 413 14.89 -4.30 -20.16
C ARG A 413 13.74 -3.51 -19.50
N THR A 414 14.00 -2.86 -18.35
CA THR A 414 13.03 -1.99 -17.67
C THR A 414 12.43 -0.95 -18.61
N SER A 415 13.29 -0.23 -19.36
CA SER A 415 12.87 0.80 -20.31
C SER A 415 12.13 0.24 -21.53
N GLU A 416 12.52 -0.94 -22.03
CA GLU A 416 11.87 -1.63 -23.13
C GLU A 416 10.48 -2.13 -22.75
N PHE A 417 10.32 -2.61 -21.52
CA PHE A 417 9.01 -3.02 -21.00
C PHE A 417 8.04 -1.83 -20.92
N GLY A 418 8.52 -0.67 -20.44
CA GLY A 418 7.71 0.56 -20.46
C GLY A 418 7.27 0.95 -21.87
N ARG A 419 8.16 0.90 -22.86
CA ARG A 419 7.80 1.16 -24.28
C ARG A 419 6.80 0.15 -24.82
N ALA A 420 6.99 -1.14 -24.54
CA ALA A 420 6.07 -2.19 -24.95
C ALA A 420 4.66 -1.98 -24.39
N LEU A 421 4.53 -1.49 -23.14
CA LEU A 421 3.23 -1.12 -22.59
C LEU A 421 2.57 0.01 -23.38
N ILE A 422 3.31 1.05 -23.75
CA ILE A 422 2.79 2.17 -24.55
C ILE A 422 2.31 1.69 -25.92
N GLU A 423 3.05 0.80 -26.56
CA GLU A 423 2.70 0.21 -27.86
C GLU A 423 1.44 -0.67 -27.79
N HIS A 424 1.14 -1.22 -26.62
CA HIS A 424 -0.01 -2.12 -26.42
C HIS A 424 -1.23 -1.47 -25.72
N MET A 425 -1.20 -0.17 -25.50
CA MET A 425 -2.36 0.59 -24.99
C MET A 425 -3.55 0.62 -25.93
#